data_12960bf8c9299f1fcc5a5be7aa77061b
#
_entry.id   12960bf8c9299f1fcc5a5be7aa77061b
#
_cell.length_a   1.000
_cell.length_b   1.000
_cell.length_c   1.000
_cell.angle_alpha   90.00
_cell.angle_beta   90.00
_cell.angle_gamma   90.00
#
_symmetry.space_group_name_H-M   'P 1'
#
loop_
_entity.id
_entity.type
_entity.pdbx_description
1 polymer ?
#
loop_
_entity_poly.entity_id
_entity_poly.type
_entity_poly.pdbx_seq_one_letter_code
_entity_poly.pdbx_strand_id
1 'polypeptide(L)'
;MTPAAPRALIAEDEPLLAAALQQELRAAWPELQIAATVGDGLSAVQQALALQPDVLFFDIRMPGQTGLDAAVALADAWPAHQPFPALVFVTAYDQYAVQAFEAQAV
;
A
#
# COMPACT_ATOMS: atom_id res chain seq x y z
N MET A 1 -8.13 19.19 -20.23
CA MET A 1 -6.97 18.69 -19.48
C MET A 1 -7.27 17.27 -19.00
N THR A 2 -6.35 16.36 -19.24
CA THR A 2 -6.52 14.97 -18.79
C THR A 2 -6.03 14.85 -17.34
N PRO A 3 -6.85 14.27 -16.44
CA PRO A 3 -6.38 14.06 -15.06
C PRO A 3 -5.17 13.13 -15.06
N ALA A 4 -4.29 13.33 -14.07
CA ALA A 4 -3.15 12.44 -13.89
C ALA A 4 -3.65 11.03 -13.55
N ALA A 5 -2.95 10.01 -14.04
CA ALA A 5 -3.27 8.63 -13.71
C ALA A 5 -3.08 8.41 -12.20
N PRO A 6 -3.91 7.58 -11.56
CA PRO A 6 -3.70 7.25 -10.15
C PRO A 6 -2.41 6.47 -9.96
N ARG A 7 -1.75 6.72 -8.82
CA ARG A 7 -0.45 6.13 -8.49
C ARG A 7 -0.57 5.29 -7.25
N ALA A 8 0.14 4.16 -7.25
CA ALA A 8 0.11 3.21 -6.15
C ALA A 8 1.50 2.93 -5.61
N LEU A 9 1.57 2.62 -4.33
CA LEU A 9 2.75 2.06 -3.69
C LEU A 9 2.38 0.67 -3.19
N ILE A 10 3.20 -0.31 -3.52
CA ILE A 10 3.04 -1.68 -3.04
C ILE A 10 4.12 -1.97 -2.01
N ALA A 11 3.72 -2.48 -0.85
CA ALA A 11 4.65 -2.97 0.17
C ALA A 11 4.38 -4.45 0.40
N GLU A 12 5.29 -5.29 -0.10
CA GLU A 12 5.22 -6.73 -0.03
C GLU A 12 6.64 -7.30 -0.07
N ASP A 13 7.00 -8.08 0.94
CA ASP A 13 8.37 -8.59 1.07
C ASP A 13 8.63 -9.85 0.22
N GLU A 14 7.59 -10.54 -0.23
CA GLU A 14 7.72 -11.73 -1.06
C GLU A 14 7.70 -11.35 -2.55
N PRO A 15 8.81 -11.52 -3.29
CA PRO A 15 8.85 -11.06 -4.69
C PRO A 15 7.79 -11.69 -5.59
N LEU A 16 7.47 -12.97 -5.38
CA LEU A 16 6.47 -13.64 -6.19
C LEU A 16 5.07 -13.10 -5.91
N LEU A 17 4.76 -12.79 -4.65
CA LEU A 17 3.48 -12.20 -4.30
C LEU A 17 3.38 -10.77 -4.80
N ALA A 18 4.46 -10.01 -4.72
CA ALA A 18 4.50 -8.65 -5.26
C ALA A 18 4.25 -8.66 -6.77
N ALA A 19 4.88 -9.58 -7.49
CA ALA A 19 4.70 -9.72 -8.93
C ALA A 19 3.26 -10.13 -9.28
N ALA A 20 2.69 -11.06 -8.51
CA ALA A 20 1.31 -11.50 -8.71
C ALA A 20 0.33 -10.33 -8.49
N LEU A 21 0.54 -9.55 -7.43
CA LEU A 21 -0.30 -8.38 -7.16
C LEU A 21 -0.21 -7.35 -8.29
N GLN A 22 0.99 -7.08 -8.78
CA GLN A 22 1.18 -6.17 -9.91
C GLN A 22 0.41 -6.65 -11.14
N GLN A 23 0.46 -7.93 -11.44
CA GLN A 23 -0.27 -8.51 -12.56
C GLN A 23 -1.78 -8.36 -12.41
N GLU A 24 -2.29 -8.67 -11.21
CA GLU A 24 -3.72 -8.54 -10.92
C GLU A 24 -4.17 -7.08 -11.05
N LEU A 25 -3.39 -6.15 -10.56
CA LEU A 25 -3.71 -4.73 -10.65
C LEU A 25 -3.70 -4.25 -12.09
N ARG A 26 -2.75 -4.69 -12.90
CA ARG A 26 -2.71 -4.31 -14.32
C ARG A 26 -3.93 -4.80 -15.06
N ALA A 27 -4.41 -6.00 -14.72
CA ALA A 27 -5.59 -6.57 -15.36
C ALA A 27 -6.87 -5.86 -14.91
N ALA A 28 -6.99 -5.59 -13.60
CA ALA A 28 -8.21 -5.04 -13.02
C ALA A 28 -8.28 -3.51 -13.13
N TRP A 29 -7.12 -2.85 -13.15
CA TRP A 29 -7.06 -1.39 -13.14
C TRP A 29 -5.92 -0.89 -14.04
N PRO A 30 -6.09 -0.94 -15.37
CA PRO A 30 -5.01 -0.62 -16.31
C PRO A 30 -4.46 0.79 -16.19
N GLU A 31 -5.25 1.75 -15.71
CA GLU A 31 -4.81 3.13 -15.58
C GLU A 31 -3.91 3.37 -14.38
N LEU A 32 -3.88 2.43 -13.43
CA LEU A 32 -3.10 2.58 -12.22
C LEU A 32 -1.61 2.47 -12.54
N GLN A 33 -0.84 3.44 -12.07
CA GLN A 33 0.61 3.43 -12.19
C GLN A 33 1.22 2.96 -10.87
N ILE A 34 2.02 1.92 -10.91
CA ILE A 34 2.71 1.43 -9.72
C ILE A 34 4.01 2.22 -9.62
N ALA A 35 4.03 3.18 -8.69
CA ALA A 35 5.14 4.11 -8.55
C ALA A 35 6.36 3.45 -7.90
N ALA A 36 6.13 2.52 -6.99
CA ALA A 36 7.21 1.79 -6.33
C ALA A 36 6.68 0.51 -5.70
N THR A 37 7.57 -0.45 -5.52
CA THR A 37 7.31 -1.68 -4.77
C THR A 37 8.46 -1.85 -3.77
N VAL A 38 8.11 -1.97 -2.49
CA VAL A 38 9.09 -2.09 -1.40
C VAL A 38 8.80 -3.34 -0.59
N GLY A 39 9.78 -3.78 0.20
CA GLY A 39 9.71 -5.06 0.90
C GLY A 39 9.69 -4.98 2.41
N ASP A 40 9.56 -3.79 3.01
CA ASP A 40 9.53 -3.64 4.46
C ASP A 40 8.75 -2.41 4.87
N GLY A 41 8.35 -2.37 6.14
CA GLY A 41 7.50 -1.30 6.65
C GLY A 41 8.17 0.06 6.67
N LEU A 42 9.47 0.11 6.99
CA LEU A 42 10.20 1.38 7.05
C LEU A 42 10.30 2.01 5.65
N SER A 43 10.67 1.20 4.65
CA SER A 43 10.71 1.67 3.26
C SER A 43 9.33 2.10 2.78
N ALA A 44 8.29 1.40 3.21
CA ALA A 44 6.91 1.75 2.84
C ALA A 44 6.56 3.16 3.33
N VAL A 45 6.89 3.47 4.59
CA VAL A 45 6.63 4.82 5.15
C VAL A 45 7.44 5.87 4.39
N GLN A 46 8.72 5.62 4.19
CA GLN A 46 9.62 6.56 3.51
C GLN A 46 9.14 6.85 2.08
N GLN A 47 8.82 5.82 1.33
CA GLN A 47 8.40 5.99 -0.06
C GLN A 47 7.01 6.60 -0.17
N ALA A 48 6.11 6.25 0.72
CA ALA A 48 4.77 6.86 0.73
C ALA A 48 4.85 8.37 0.99
N LEU A 49 5.69 8.79 1.93
CA LEU A 49 5.87 10.21 2.20
C LEU A 49 6.53 10.94 1.03
N ALA A 50 7.50 10.30 0.37
CA ALA A 50 8.22 10.90 -0.75
C ALA A 50 7.36 10.98 -2.01
N LEU A 51 6.62 9.92 -2.32
CA LEU A 51 5.88 9.79 -3.58
C LEU A 51 4.46 10.32 -3.49
N GLN A 52 3.88 10.34 -2.29
CA GLN A 52 2.49 10.75 -2.06
C GLN A 52 1.53 10.07 -3.04
N PRO A 53 1.45 8.72 -3.02
CA PRO A 53 0.60 8.00 -3.94
C PRO A 53 -0.87 8.17 -3.59
N ASP A 54 -1.74 7.78 -4.51
CA ASP A 54 -3.19 7.85 -4.31
C ASP A 54 -3.71 6.64 -3.55
N VAL A 55 -3.03 5.48 -3.68
CA VAL A 55 -3.43 4.25 -3.02
C VAL A 55 -2.21 3.47 -2.54
N LEU A 56 -2.37 2.84 -1.38
CA LEU A 56 -1.34 2.01 -0.75
C LEU A 56 -1.86 0.58 -0.68
N PHE A 57 -1.05 -0.37 -1.18
CA PHE A 57 -1.30 -1.80 -1.03
C PHE A 57 -0.25 -2.36 -0.10
N PHE A 58 -0.61 -2.61 1.14
CA PHE A 58 0.32 -3.03 2.19
C PHE A 58 0.05 -4.47 2.59
N ASP A 59 1.07 -5.32 2.53
CA ASP A 59 1.03 -6.61 3.20
C ASP A 59 1.10 -6.37 4.70
N ILE A 60 0.36 -7.16 5.46
CA ILE A 60 0.34 -7.04 6.92
C ILE A 60 1.65 -7.53 7.51
N ARG A 61 2.19 -8.64 6.99
CA ARG A 61 3.39 -9.29 7.55
C ARG A 61 4.62 -8.92 6.74
N MET A 62 5.41 -7.99 7.28
CA MET A 62 6.67 -7.57 6.67
C MET A 62 7.76 -7.45 7.72
N PRO A 63 9.05 -7.59 7.32
CA PRO A 63 10.15 -7.38 8.26
C PRO A 63 10.16 -5.95 8.81
N GLY A 64 10.62 -5.82 10.04
CA GLY A 64 10.69 -4.53 10.72
C GLY A 64 9.34 -4.13 11.27
N GLN A 65 8.61 -3.32 10.53
CA GLN A 65 7.26 -2.92 10.89
C GLN A 65 6.24 -3.75 10.09
N THR A 66 5.15 -4.15 10.75
CA THR A 66 4.02 -4.75 10.03
C THR A 66 3.36 -3.69 9.14
N GLY A 67 2.52 -4.16 8.21
CA GLY A 67 1.73 -3.22 7.40
C GLY A 67 0.82 -2.35 8.24
N LEU A 68 0.29 -2.89 9.35
CA LEU A 68 -0.54 -2.11 10.28
C LEU A 68 0.29 -1.03 10.99
N ASP A 69 1.48 -1.39 11.48
CA ASP A 69 2.38 -0.44 12.12
C ASP A 69 2.83 0.65 11.15
N ALA A 70 3.14 0.28 9.93
CA ALA A 70 3.53 1.23 8.89
C ALA A 70 2.39 2.21 8.58
N ALA A 71 1.16 1.71 8.53
CA ALA A 71 -0.02 2.56 8.29
C ALA A 71 -0.21 3.58 9.39
N VAL A 72 -0.05 3.17 10.67
CA VAL A 72 -0.16 4.09 11.81
C VAL A 72 0.95 5.14 11.75
N ALA A 73 2.19 4.72 11.53
CA ALA A 73 3.32 5.63 11.43
C ALA A 73 3.12 6.64 10.31
N LEU A 74 2.60 6.17 9.17
CA LEU A 74 2.35 7.03 8.02
C LEU A 74 1.24 8.04 8.31
N ALA A 75 0.17 7.60 8.97
CA ALA A 75 -0.92 8.50 9.34
C ALA A 75 -0.43 9.63 10.25
N ASP A 76 0.45 9.31 11.21
CA ASP A 76 1.02 10.29 12.10
C ASP A 76 1.92 11.30 11.39
N ALA A 77 2.64 10.85 10.36
CA ALA A 77 3.61 11.67 9.64
C ALA A 77 3.02 12.38 8.42
N TRP A 78 1.80 12.03 8.01
CA TRP A 78 1.20 12.58 6.80
C TRP A 78 0.90 14.07 6.95
N PRO A 79 1.16 14.88 5.91
CA PRO A 79 0.86 16.31 5.98
C PRO A 79 -0.63 16.57 6.25
N ALA A 80 -0.92 17.44 7.21
CA ALA A 80 -2.28 17.65 7.70
C ALA A 80 -3.27 18.15 6.65
N HIS A 81 -2.77 18.89 5.66
CA HIS A 81 -3.63 19.48 4.62
C HIS A 81 -3.64 18.67 3.32
N GLN A 82 -3.04 17.49 3.33
CA GLN A 82 -3.04 16.57 2.18
C GLN A 82 -3.97 15.41 2.47
N PRO A 83 -4.80 14.99 1.51
CA PRO A 83 -5.66 13.83 1.74
C PRO A 83 -4.80 12.56 1.91
N PHE A 84 -5.16 11.76 2.90
CA PHE A 84 -4.49 10.49 3.12
C PHE A 84 -4.85 9.52 1.99
N PRO A 85 -3.89 8.73 1.49
CA PRO A 85 -4.19 7.80 0.39
C PRO A 85 -5.15 6.70 0.82
N ALA A 86 -5.85 6.12 -0.14
CA ALA A 86 -6.64 4.92 0.12
C ALA A 86 -5.70 3.80 0.55
N LEU A 87 -6.08 3.08 1.60
CA LEU A 87 -5.23 2.03 2.16
C LEU A 87 -5.92 0.68 2.00
N VAL A 88 -5.23 -0.23 1.32
CA VAL A 88 -5.70 -1.59 1.10
C VAL A 88 -4.68 -2.54 1.72
N PHE A 89 -5.13 -3.37 2.66
CA PHE A 89 -4.29 -4.43 3.19
C PHE A 89 -4.45 -5.68 2.32
N VAL A 90 -3.31 -6.22 1.90
CA VAL A 90 -3.25 -7.42 1.07
C VAL A 90 -2.49 -8.47 1.87
N THR A 91 -3.04 -9.67 1.95
CA THR A 91 -2.41 -10.74 2.70
C THR A 91 -2.77 -12.10 2.11
N ALA A 92 -1.86 -13.05 2.28
CA ALA A 92 -2.09 -14.43 1.92
C ALA A 92 -2.91 -15.18 2.99
N TYR A 93 -3.19 -14.56 4.13
CA TYR A 93 -3.87 -15.19 5.25
C TYR A 93 -5.24 -14.57 5.45
N ASP A 94 -6.29 -15.35 5.26
CA ASP A 94 -7.68 -14.89 5.36
C ASP A 94 -7.98 -14.24 6.71
N GLN A 95 -7.41 -14.77 7.79
CA GLN A 95 -7.62 -14.22 9.13
C GLN A 95 -7.14 -12.78 9.24
N TYR A 96 -6.06 -12.43 8.55
CA TYR A 96 -5.57 -11.05 8.54
C TYR A 96 -6.46 -10.16 7.68
N ALA A 97 -7.00 -10.70 6.60
CA ALA A 97 -7.94 -9.96 5.76
C ALA A 97 -9.18 -9.57 6.55
N VAL A 98 -9.71 -10.49 7.37
CA VAL A 98 -10.86 -10.22 8.23
C VAL A 98 -10.53 -9.11 9.23
N GLN A 99 -9.36 -9.18 9.88
CA GLN A 99 -8.94 -8.15 10.81
C GLN A 99 -8.77 -6.79 10.14
N ALA A 100 -8.25 -6.77 8.93
CA ALA A 100 -8.09 -5.53 8.17
C ALA A 100 -9.43 -4.88 7.86
N PHE A 101 -10.43 -5.68 7.48
CA PHE A 101 -11.78 -5.17 7.26
C PHE A 101 -12.38 -4.62 8.55
N GLU A 102 -12.19 -5.30 9.67
CA GLU A 102 -12.66 -4.83 10.96
C GLU A 102 -12.00 -3.51 11.38
N ALA A 103 -10.76 -3.30 10.95
CA ALA A 103 -10.05 -2.03 11.17
C ALA A 103 -10.45 -0.96 10.14
N GLN A 104 -11.43 -1.25 9.28
CA GLN A 104 -11.95 -0.34 8.25
C GLN A 104 -10.96 0.00 7.15
N ALA A 105 -10.01 -0.85 6.90
CA ALA A 105 -9.20 -0.78 5.70
C ALA A 105 -10.02 -1.28 4.50
N VAL A 106 -9.70 -0.80 3.35
CA VAL A 106 -10.38 -1.21 2.12
C VAL A 106 -9.55 -2.17 1.31
#